data_ed2568d836f511ec766275c6d7998604
#
_entry.id   ed2568d836f511ec766275c6d7998604
#
_cell.length_a   1.000
_cell.length_b   1.000
_cell.length_c   1.000
_cell.angle_alpha   90.00
_cell.angle_beta   90.00
_cell.angle_gamma   90.00
#
_symmetry.space_group_name_H-M   'P 1'
#
loop_
_entity.id
_entity.type
_entity.pdbx_description
1 polymer ?
#
loop_
_entity_poly.entity_id
_entity_poly.type
_entity_poly.pdbx_seq_one_letter_code
_entity_poly.pdbx_strand_id
1 'polypeptide(L)'
;MQSTKVKTGNEARKAIIKGVNAIYDPVKLTIGPAGGNALMYRTYSRGPRVTNDGATIAEVIEPKNEFVKIVADAFKEACKRTNELAGDGTSATTVIGGHLLNKVFEKIGEQGVIGGQSGDVMKIRKQLFEEKAQVIQAIKEVSKEIKSQDELTKIATVSMEDALIGKLVAEMAWEVGIEGYIDVV
;
A
#
# COMPACT_ATOMS: atom_id res chain seq x y z
N MET A 1 10.54 1.73 -34.88
CA MET A 1 11.29 2.54 -33.89
C MET A 1 10.36 2.89 -32.74
N GLN A 2 10.63 2.42 -31.52
CA GLN A 2 9.90 2.89 -30.33
C GLN A 2 10.35 4.33 -30.05
N SER A 3 9.41 5.29 -30.12
CA SER A 3 9.71 6.69 -29.79
C SER A 3 9.73 6.83 -28.27
N THR A 4 10.84 7.27 -27.70
CA THR A 4 10.92 7.61 -26.28
C THR A 4 10.14 8.89 -26.02
N LYS A 5 9.14 8.82 -25.13
CA LYS A 5 8.36 9.98 -24.69
C LYS A 5 8.90 10.44 -23.33
N VAL A 6 9.08 11.74 -23.14
CA VAL A 6 9.58 12.32 -21.90
C VAL A 6 8.63 13.40 -21.40
N LYS A 7 8.35 13.42 -20.10
CA LYS A 7 7.67 14.52 -19.41
C LYS A 7 8.57 15.10 -18.35
N THR A 8 8.56 16.42 -18.20
CA THR A 8 9.38 17.15 -17.22
C THR A 8 8.51 18.18 -16.47
N GLY A 9 9.05 18.72 -15.39
CA GLY A 9 8.43 19.82 -14.65
C GLY A 9 7.00 19.49 -14.18
N ASN A 10 6.10 20.41 -14.38
CA ASN A 10 4.70 20.31 -13.93
C ASN A 10 3.92 19.17 -14.56
N GLU A 11 4.18 18.84 -15.82
CA GLU A 11 3.50 17.73 -16.49
C GLU A 11 3.88 16.37 -15.88
N ALA A 12 5.16 16.19 -15.55
CA ALA A 12 5.64 15.00 -14.86
C ALA A 12 4.99 14.88 -13.47
N ARG A 13 4.95 15.97 -12.69
CA ARG A 13 4.31 16.00 -11.37
C ARG A 13 2.83 15.65 -11.44
N LYS A 14 2.09 16.23 -12.36
CA LYS A 14 0.67 15.93 -12.58
C LYS A 14 0.46 14.45 -12.92
N ALA A 15 1.35 13.84 -13.70
CA ALA A 15 1.30 12.42 -14.00
C ALA A 15 1.58 11.56 -12.75
N ILE A 16 2.56 11.97 -11.91
CA ILE A 16 2.88 11.27 -10.65
C ILE A 16 1.69 11.30 -9.71
N ILE A 17 1.11 12.48 -9.43
CA ILE A 17 -0.06 12.61 -8.55
C ILE A 17 -1.23 11.75 -9.06
N LYS A 18 -1.51 11.80 -10.37
CA LYS A 18 -2.59 11.01 -10.97
C LYS A 18 -2.33 9.51 -10.86
N GLY A 19 -1.08 9.07 -11.05
CA GLY A 19 -0.71 7.66 -10.94
C GLY A 19 -0.84 7.12 -9.51
N VAL A 20 -0.37 7.88 -8.53
CA VAL A 20 -0.53 7.54 -7.11
C VAL A 20 -2.00 7.51 -6.72
N ASN A 21 -2.76 8.55 -7.08
CA ASN A 21 -4.17 8.66 -6.71
C ASN A 21 -5.07 7.63 -7.41
N ALA A 22 -4.69 7.15 -8.59
CA ALA A 22 -5.39 6.06 -9.24
C ALA A 22 -5.46 4.80 -8.37
N ILE A 23 -4.42 4.54 -7.55
CA ILE A 23 -4.36 3.42 -6.62
C ILE A 23 -4.85 3.82 -5.22
N TYR A 24 -4.41 4.98 -4.72
CA TYR A 24 -4.71 5.47 -3.39
C TYR A 24 -6.21 5.70 -3.15
N ASP A 25 -6.89 6.37 -4.09
CA ASP A 25 -8.29 6.78 -3.88
C ASP A 25 -9.25 5.61 -3.70
N PRO A 26 -9.23 4.55 -4.51
CA PRO A 26 -10.10 3.41 -4.28
C PRO A 26 -9.70 2.59 -3.06
N VAL A 27 -8.40 2.38 -2.80
CA VAL A 27 -7.94 1.56 -1.66
C VAL A 27 -8.26 2.21 -0.32
N LYS A 28 -8.09 3.53 -0.17
CA LYS A 28 -8.39 4.22 1.09
C LYS A 28 -9.84 4.08 1.55
N LEU A 29 -10.78 3.82 0.62
CA LEU A 29 -12.19 3.67 0.93
C LEU A 29 -12.54 2.29 1.48
N THR A 30 -11.64 1.33 1.38
CA THR A 30 -11.86 -0.04 1.88
C THR A 30 -11.31 -0.28 3.29
N ILE A 31 -10.51 0.65 3.81
CA ILE A 31 -9.87 0.50 5.13
C ILE A 31 -10.79 0.97 6.26
N GLY A 32 -10.73 0.23 7.36
CA GLY A 32 -11.37 0.57 8.63
C GLY A 32 -12.74 -0.06 8.83
N PRO A 33 -13.35 0.13 10.02
CA PRO A 33 -14.61 -0.53 10.41
C PRO A 33 -15.81 -0.16 9.53
N ALA A 34 -15.74 0.99 8.85
CA ALA A 34 -16.72 1.46 7.89
C ALA A 34 -16.21 1.37 6.44
N GLY A 35 -15.20 0.55 6.20
CA GLY A 35 -14.64 0.33 4.86
C GLY A 35 -15.69 -0.22 3.90
N GLY A 36 -15.76 0.41 2.72
CA GLY A 36 -16.68 0.01 1.66
C GLY A 36 -16.10 -1.03 0.73
N ASN A 37 -16.96 -1.64 -0.07
CA ASN A 37 -16.54 -2.53 -1.16
C ASN A 37 -16.30 -1.74 -2.43
N ALA A 38 -15.31 -2.16 -3.21
CA ALA A 38 -15.09 -1.68 -4.56
C ALA A 38 -15.74 -2.61 -5.57
N LEU A 39 -16.42 -2.02 -6.56
CA LEU A 39 -16.94 -2.73 -7.72
C LEU A 39 -15.90 -2.69 -8.84
N MET A 40 -15.42 -3.85 -9.24
CA MET A 40 -14.43 -4.00 -10.30
C MET A 40 -15.04 -4.62 -11.55
N TYR A 41 -14.70 -4.07 -12.71
CA TYR A 41 -15.05 -4.63 -14.01
C TYR A 41 -13.80 -4.87 -14.84
N ARG A 42 -13.63 -6.09 -15.31
CA ARG A 42 -12.58 -6.47 -16.27
C ARG A 42 -13.23 -6.89 -17.58
N THR A 43 -12.79 -6.34 -18.69
CA THR A 43 -13.36 -6.58 -20.03
C THR A 43 -13.36 -8.05 -20.44
N TYR A 44 -12.43 -8.86 -19.90
CA TYR A 44 -12.25 -10.29 -20.25
C TYR A 44 -12.53 -11.23 -19.08
N SER A 45 -13.12 -10.77 -17.96
CA SER A 45 -13.46 -11.62 -16.82
C SER A 45 -14.94 -12.00 -16.83
N ARG A 46 -15.27 -13.09 -16.08
CA ARG A 46 -16.62 -13.64 -15.98
C ARG A 46 -17.66 -12.75 -15.27
N GLY A 47 -17.53 -11.42 -15.35
CA GLY A 47 -18.47 -10.46 -14.80
C GLY A 47 -17.86 -9.50 -13.77
N PRO A 48 -18.69 -8.60 -13.20
CA PRO A 48 -18.27 -7.67 -12.16
C PRO A 48 -17.87 -8.44 -10.88
N ARG A 49 -16.82 -7.96 -10.21
CA ARG A 49 -16.40 -8.49 -8.91
C ARG A 49 -16.50 -7.38 -7.86
N VAL A 50 -17.01 -7.73 -6.71
CA VAL A 50 -17.07 -6.84 -5.53
C VAL A 50 -16.07 -7.34 -4.50
N THR A 51 -15.24 -6.46 -3.98
CA THR A 51 -14.25 -6.79 -2.94
C THR A 51 -13.92 -5.56 -2.09
N ASN A 52 -13.52 -5.79 -0.86
CA ASN A 52 -12.91 -4.80 0.03
C ASN A 52 -11.40 -5.01 0.18
N ASP A 53 -10.83 -6.04 -0.45
CA ASP A 53 -9.40 -6.28 -0.41
C ASP A 53 -8.62 -5.25 -1.24
N GLY A 54 -7.89 -4.38 -0.55
CA GLY A 54 -7.12 -3.31 -1.16
C GLY A 54 -5.98 -3.80 -2.05
N ALA A 55 -5.40 -4.97 -1.78
CA ALA A 55 -4.37 -5.57 -2.62
C ALA A 55 -4.94 -5.97 -3.98
N THR A 56 -6.05 -6.70 -3.98
CA THR A 56 -6.79 -7.09 -5.20
C THR A 56 -7.26 -5.86 -5.99
N ILE A 57 -7.74 -4.81 -5.31
CA ILE A 57 -8.17 -3.57 -5.96
C ILE A 57 -6.97 -2.88 -6.63
N ALA A 58 -5.86 -2.72 -5.91
CA ALA A 58 -4.66 -2.10 -6.45
C ALA A 58 -4.13 -2.83 -7.69
N GLU A 59 -4.12 -4.18 -7.65
CA GLU A 59 -3.60 -5.01 -8.73
C GLU A 59 -4.33 -4.79 -10.07
N VAL A 60 -5.66 -4.65 -10.04
CA VAL A 60 -6.49 -4.58 -11.27
C VAL A 60 -6.55 -3.20 -11.90
N ILE A 61 -6.10 -2.15 -11.20
CA ILE A 61 -6.18 -0.78 -11.71
C ILE A 61 -5.12 -0.57 -12.79
N GLU A 62 -5.56 -0.29 -14.00
CA GLU A 62 -4.70 0.01 -15.15
C GLU A 62 -5.08 1.35 -15.78
N PRO A 63 -4.39 2.45 -15.46
CA PRO A 63 -4.62 3.74 -16.09
C PRO A 63 -4.32 3.70 -17.59
N LYS A 64 -5.18 4.31 -18.40
CA LYS A 64 -5.02 4.37 -19.87
C LYS A 64 -3.83 5.23 -20.32
N ASN A 65 -3.48 6.24 -19.55
CA ASN A 65 -2.38 7.14 -19.88
C ASN A 65 -1.05 6.48 -19.50
N GLU A 66 -0.12 6.33 -20.44
CA GLU A 66 1.17 5.65 -20.28
C GLU A 66 2.00 6.19 -19.10
N PHE A 67 2.09 7.51 -18.94
CA PHE A 67 2.85 8.11 -17.84
C PHE A 67 2.20 7.91 -16.48
N VAL A 68 0.87 7.94 -16.44
CA VAL A 68 0.09 7.66 -15.22
C VAL A 68 0.23 6.18 -14.87
N LYS A 69 0.20 5.29 -15.87
CA LYS A 69 0.38 3.85 -15.70
C LYS A 69 1.75 3.50 -15.11
N ILE A 70 2.83 4.03 -15.66
CA ILE A 70 4.20 3.78 -15.13
C ILE A 70 4.29 4.14 -13.64
N VAL A 71 3.70 5.26 -13.22
CA VAL A 71 3.70 5.67 -11.82
C VAL A 71 2.82 4.76 -10.97
N ALA A 72 1.64 4.42 -11.44
CA ALA A 72 0.76 3.48 -10.76
C ALA A 72 1.43 2.12 -10.57
N ASP A 73 2.11 1.60 -11.59
CA ASP A 73 2.82 0.32 -11.54
C ASP A 73 4.00 0.38 -10.54
N ALA A 74 4.77 1.46 -10.53
CA ALA A 74 5.84 1.66 -9.55
C ALA A 74 5.31 1.76 -8.10
N PHE A 75 4.13 2.38 -7.91
CA PHE A 75 3.49 2.46 -6.61
C PHE A 75 2.95 1.11 -6.15
N LYS A 76 2.33 0.34 -7.05
CA LYS A 76 1.92 -1.05 -6.78
C LYS A 76 3.09 -1.92 -6.36
N GLU A 77 4.23 -1.80 -7.05
CA GLU A 77 5.43 -2.57 -6.74
C GLU A 77 5.92 -2.30 -5.31
N ALA A 78 5.89 -1.03 -4.87
CA ALA A 78 6.23 -0.68 -3.50
C ALA A 78 5.28 -1.31 -2.47
N CYS A 79 3.97 -1.35 -2.77
CA CYS A 79 2.96 -1.98 -1.92
C CYS A 79 3.13 -3.52 -1.88
N LYS A 80 3.41 -4.13 -3.03
CA LYS A 80 3.66 -5.57 -3.15
C LYS A 80 4.88 -6.01 -2.35
N ARG A 81 5.96 -5.24 -2.38
CA ARG A 81 7.16 -5.51 -1.56
C ARG A 81 6.86 -5.57 -0.07
N THR A 82 5.96 -4.74 0.43
CA THR A 82 5.54 -4.81 1.84
C THR A 82 4.87 -6.15 2.14
N ASN A 83 3.99 -6.61 1.26
CA ASN A 83 3.33 -7.91 1.41
C ASN A 83 4.34 -9.07 1.34
N GLU A 84 5.29 -9.03 0.43
CA GLU A 84 6.34 -10.06 0.29
C GLU A 84 7.23 -10.16 1.54
N LEU A 85 7.49 -9.02 2.21
CA LEU A 85 8.36 -8.97 3.39
C LEU A 85 7.63 -9.25 4.71
N ALA A 86 6.36 -8.85 4.83
CA ALA A 86 5.61 -8.89 6.08
C ALA A 86 4.38 -9.82 6.02
N GLY A 87 4.01 -10.33 4.85
CA GLY A 87 2.81 -11.15 4.66
C GLY A 87 1.49 -10.35 4.70
N ASP A 88 1.56 -9.04 4.98
CA ASP A 88 0.41 -8.14 5.10
C ASP A 88 0.85 -6.68 4.91
N GLY A 89 -0.11 -5.75 4.98
CA GLY A 89 0.16 -4.30 4.99
C GLY A 89 0.10 -3.61 3.63
N THR A 90 -0.33 -4.27 2.57
CA THR A 90 -0.49 -3.69 1.23
C THR A 90 -1.40 -2.47 1.25
N SER A 91 -2.58 -2.59 1.86
CA SER A 91 -3.55 -1.50 1.97
C SER A 91 -3.03 -0.36 2.84
N ALA A 92 -2.40 -0.68 3.98
CA ALA A 92 -1.78 0.31 4.86
C ALA A 92 -0.66 1.08 4.15
N THR A 93 0.23 0.39 3.43
CA THR A 93 1.30 1.01 2.64
C THR A 93 0.73 1.92 1.56
N THR A 94 -0.32 1.48 0.87
CA THR A 94 -1.01 2.29 -0.14
C THR A 94 -1.56 3.57 0.45
N VAL A 95 -2.23 3.49 1.61
CA VAL A 95 -2.86 4.66 2.23
C VAL A 95 -1.81 5.60 2.83
N ILE A 96 -0.84 5.09 3.55
CA ILE A 96 0.24 5.91 4.13
C ILE A 96 1.07 6.56 3.03
N GLY A 97 1.52 5.78 2.05
CA GLY A 97 2.35 6.26 0.94
C GLY A 97 1.61 7.28 0.07
N GLY A 98 0.37 6.99 -0.30
CA GLY A 98 -0.47 7.89 -1.10
C GLY A 98 -0.78 9.19 -0.37
N HIS A 99 -1.13 9.13 0.93
CA HIS A 99 -1.36 10.33 1.74
C HIS A 99 -0.09 11.18 1.86
N LEU A 100 1.04 10.55 2.17
CA LEU A 100 2.32 11.22 2.31
C LEU A 100 2.74 11.93 1.02
N LEU A 101 2.64 11.25 -0.12
CA LEU A 101 2.96 11.84 -1.42
C LEU A 101 2.04 13.02 -1.74
N ASN A 102 0.73 12.90 -1.52
CA ASN A 102 -0.20 14.01 -1.72
C ASN A 102 0.18 15.22 -0.84
N LYS A 103 0.51 15.00 0.44
CA LYS A 103 0.94 16.08 1.34
C LYS A 103 2.25 16.74 0.92
N VAL A 104 3.21 15.96 0.45
CA VAL A 104 4.46 16.50 -0.12
C VAL A 104 4.17 17.37 -1.34
N PHE A 105 3.31 16.90 -2.26
CA PHE A 105 2.95 17.68 -3.45
C PHE A 105 2.14 18.95 -3.11
N GLU A 106 1.25 18.91 -2.13
CA GLU A 106 0.56 20.11 -1.63
C GLU A 106 1.58 21.15 -1.12
N LYS A 107 2.58 20.72 -0.34
CA LYS A 107 3.63 21.62 0.18
C LYS A 107 4.55 22.17 -0.90
N ILE A 108 4.92 21.35 -1.88
CA ILE A 108 5.80 21.78 -2.98
C ILE A 108 5.05 22.71 -3.94
N GLY A 109 3.73 22.64 -4.00
CA GLY A 109 2.90 23.44 -4.90
C GLY A 109 3.09 23.12 -6.38
N GLU A 110 2.32 23.75 -7.24
CA GLU A 110 2.36 23.52 -8.71
C GLU A 110 3.69 23.94 -9.33
N GLN A 111 4.38 24.90 -8.78
CA GLN A 111 5.64 25.42 -9.32
C GLN A 111 6.87 24.61 -8.87
N GLY A 112 6.68 23.66 -7.97
CA GLY A 112 7.77 22.81 -7.48
C GLY A 112 8.77 23.50 -6.58
N VAL A 113 8.34 24.61 -5.99
CA VAL A 113 9.19 25.46 -5.15
C VAL A 113 8.37 25.83 -3.92
N ILE A 114 8.84 25.47 -2.74
CA ILE A 114 8.26 25.93 -1.47
C ILE A 114 8.86 27.29 -1.19
N GLY A 115 8.00 28.32 -1.06
CA GLY A 115 8.48 29.67 -0.71
C GLY A 115 9.48 30.30 -1.69
N GLY A 116 9.57 29.80 -2.92
CA GLY A 116 10.47 30.35 -3.95
C GLY A 116 11.91 29.80 -3.95
N GLN A 117 12.24 28.82 -3.10
CA GLN A 117 13.61 28.28 -3.00
C GLN A 117 13.70 26.78 -3.29
N SER A 118 14.58 26.41 -4.22
CA SER A 118 14.84 25.01 -4.64
C SER A 118 15.40 24.09 -3.51
N GLY A 119 15.88 24.68 -2.41
CA GLY A 119 16.45 23.96 -1.26
C GLY A 119 15.41 23.20 -0.39
N ASP A 120 14.15 23.53 -0.48
CA ASP A 120 13.13 23.03 0.44
C ASP A 120 12.74 21.57 0.18
N VAL A 121 12.85 21.09 -1.06
CA VAL A 121 12.58 19.67 -1.39
C VAL A 121 13.60 18.75 -0.71
N MET A 122 14.87 19.14 -0.67
CA MET A 122 15.91 18.37 0.02
C MET A 122 15.74 18.39 1.54
N LYS A 123 15.26 19.49 2.11
CA LYS A 123 14.91 19.58 3.53
C LYS A 123 13.75 18.66 3.88
N ILE A 124 12.68 18.66 3.07
CA ILE A 124 11.54 17.75 3.27
C ILE A 124 12.01 16.30 3.23
N ARG A 125 12.83 15.94 2.24
CA ARG A 125 13.37 14.59 2.15
C ARG A 125 14.16 14.21 3.42
N LYS A 126 15.05 15.07 3.88
CA LYS A 126 15.85 14.84 5.09
C LYS A 126 14.95 14.66 6.32
N GLN A 127 14.00 15.57 6.52
CA GLN A 127 13.04 15.48 7.61
C GLN A 127 12.23 14.18 7.59
N LEU A 128 11.73 13.75 6.43
CA LEU A 128 11.00 12.50 6.29
C LEU A 128 11.84 11.28 6.70
N PHE A 129 13.14 11.28 6.39
CA PHE A 129 14.03 10.19 6.82
C PHE A 129 14.30 10.21 8.33
N GLU A 130 14.44 11.38 8.93
CA GLU A 130 14.63 11.54 10.37
C GLU A 130 13.37 11.15 11.15
N GLU A 131 12.21 11.65 10.74
CA GLU A 131 10.92 11.34 11.36
C GLU A 131 10.52 9.85 11.19
N LYS A 132 10.87 9.22 10.06
CA LYS A 132 10.66 7.79 9.84
C LYS A 132 11.25 6.96 10.97
N ALA A 133 12.47 7.26 11.42
CA ALA A 133 13.12 6.50 12.50
C ALA A 133 12.36 6.61 13.82
N GLN A 134 11.85 7.80 14.14
CA GLN A 134 11.04 8.05 15.33
C GLN A 134 9.71 7.30 15.28
N VAL A 135 9.04 7.32 14.13
CA VAL A 135 7.77 6.59 13.94
C VAL A 135 7.98 5.08 14.08
N ILE A 136 9.04 4.52 13.48
CA ILE A 136 9.36 3.11 13.62
C ILE A 136 9.63 2.75 15.09
N GLN A 137 10.36 3.60 15.82
CA GLN A 137 10.63 3.37 17.23
C GLN A 137 9.33 3.40 18.06
N ALA A 138 8.45 4.38 17.83
CA ALA A 138 7.15 4.48 18.50
C ALA A 138 6.25 3.25 18.21
N ILE A 139 6.26 2.74 16.97
CA ILE A 139 5.54 1.50 16.60
C ILE A 139 6.09 0.32 17.38
N LYS A 140 7.41 0.17 17.49
CA LYS A 140 8.04 -0.90 18.27
C LYS A 140 7.66 -0.86 19.75
N GLU A 141 7.55 0.34 20.32
CA GLU A 141 7.19 0.52 21.73
C GLU A 141 5.73 0.12 22.04
N VAL A 142 4.83 0.26 21.09
CA VAL A 142 3.42 -0.15 21.23
C VAL A 142 3.16 -1.58 20.75
N SER A 143 4.10 -2.17 20.03
CA SER A 143 4.01 -3.55 19.53
C SER A 143 4.02 -4.54 20.70
N LYS A 144 3.20 -5.58 20.59
CA LYS A 144 3.16 -6.68 21.54
C LYS A 144 3.62 -7.96 20.86
N GLU A 145 4.54 -8.64 21.50
CA GLU A 145 4.97 -9.97 21.08
C GLU A 145 3.89 -11.00 21.34
N ILE A 146 3.63 -11.88 20.38
CA ILE A 146 2.72 -13.02 20.55
C ILE A 146 3.40 -14.06 21.42
N LYS A 147 2.79 -14.40 22.56
CA LYS A 147 3.36 -15.30 23.55
C LYS A 147 2.58 -16.59 23.74
N SER A 148 1.44 -16.74 23.09
CA SER A 148 0.60 -17.93 23.20
C SER A 148 -0.09 -18.27 21.89
N GLN A 149 -0.43 -19.54 21.73
CA GLN A 149 -1.21 -20.03 20.61
C GLN A 149 -2.61 -19.38 20.56
N ASP A 150 -3.21 -19.04 21.70
CA ASP A 150 -4.49 -18.36 21.76
C ASP A 150 -4.42 -16.94 21.17
N GLU A 151 -3.32 -16.21 21.40
CA GLU A 151 -3.11 -14.90 20.80
C GLU A 151 -2.93 -15.02 19.29
N LEU A 152 -2.16 -16.02 18.84
CA LEU A 152 -1.99 -16.31 17.42
C LEU A 152 -3.32 -16.70 16.74
N THR A 153 -4.14 -17.50 17.43
CA THR A 153 -5.48 -17.89 16.95
C THR A 153 -6.38 -16.68 16.72
N LYS A 154 -6.35 -15.68 17.61
CA LYS A 154 -7.13 -14.46 17.43
C LYS A 154 -6.71 -13.69 16.18
N ILE A 155 -5.41 -13.57 15.93
CA ILE A 155 -4.87 -12.91 14.73
C ILE A 155 -5.24 -13.68 13.49
N ALA A 156 -5.02 -14.99 13.47
CA ALA A 156 -5.34 -15.85 12.33
C ALA A 156 -6.86 -15.83 12.02
N THR A 157 -7.71 -15.82 13.06
CA THR A 157 -9.17 -15.73 12.89
C THR A 157 -9.58 -14.42 12.21
N VAL A 158 -8.97 -13.30 12.59
CA VAL A 158 -9.25 -12.00 11.96
C VAL A 158 -8.78 -11.99 10.50
N SER A 159 -7.60 -12.57 10.23
CA SER A 159 -7.04 -12.63 8.88
C SER A 159 -7.84 -13.53 7.94
N MET A 160 -8.33 -14.65 8.44
CA MET A 160 -9.09 -15.63 7.65
C MET A 160 -10.60 -15.30 7.56
N GLU A 161 -11.10 -14.38 8.38
CA GLU A 161 -12.52 -14.08 8.54
C GLU A 161 -13.37 -15.33 8.89
N ASP A 162 -12.72 -16.40 9.35
CA ASP A 162 -13.31 -17.69 9.71
C ASP A 162 -12.61 -18.26 10.94
N ALA A 163 -13.39 -18.55 11.99
CA ALA A 163 -12.85 -19.01 13.27
C ALA A 163 -12.26 -20.43 13.22
N LEU A 164 -12.82 -21.32 12.39
CA LEU A 164 -12.35 -22.69 12.24
C LEU A 164 -11.03 -22.74 11.48
N ILE A 165 -10.99 -22.04 10.33
CA ILE A 165 -9.79 -21.95 9.49
C ILE A 165 -8.69 -21.20 10.26
N GLY A 166 -9.03 -20.09 10.92
CA GLY A 166 -8.07 -19.32 11.72
C GLY A 166 -7.44 -20.14 12.82
N LYS A 167 -8.22 -21.00 13.51
CA LYS A 167 -7.69 -21.92 14.51
C LYS A 167 -6.70 -22.93 13.92
N LEU A 168 -7.06 -23.58 12.80
CA LEU A 168 -6.19 -24.55 12.12
C LEU A 168 -4.87 -23.91 11.65
N VAL A 169 -4.94 -22.73 11.05
CA VAL A 169 -3.75 -21.98 10.62
C VAL A 169 -2.86 -21.61 11.82
N ALA A 170 -3.46 -21.17 12.92
CA ALA A 170 -2.71 -20.84 14.13
C ALA A 170 -2.04 -22.07 14.76
N GLU A 171 -2.71 -23.22 14.78
CA GLU A 171 -2.14 -24.48 15.27
C GLU A 171 -0.92 -24.88 14.43
N MET A 172 -1.07 -24.90 13.10
CA MET A 172 0.04 -25.20 12.19
C MET A 172 1.20 -24.22 12.34
N ALA A 173 0.92 -22.92 12.37
CA ALA A 173 1.95 -21.89 12.51
C ALA A 173 2.66 -21.95 13.87
N TRP A 174 1.95 -22.33 14.92
CA TRP A 174 2.54 -22.52 16.26
C TRP A 174 3.46 -23.73 16.31
N GLU A 175 3.10 -24.82 15.64
CA GLU A 175 3.92 -26.04 15.60
C GLU A 175 5.19 -25.88 14.76
N VAL A 176 5.09 -25.25 13.59
CA VAL A 176 6.26 -25.07 12.70
C VAL A 176 7.17 -23.92 13.14
N GLY A 177 6.67 -22.97 13.91
CA GLY A 177 7.42 -21.81 14.38
C GLY A 177 7.70 -20.77 13.31
N ILE A 178 8.45 -19.72 13.68
CA ILE A 178 8.71 -18.53 12.83
C ILE A 178 9.48 -18.87 11.54
N GLU A 179 10.38 -19.86 11.60
CA GLU A 179 11.18 -20.32 10.46
C GLU A 179 10.49 -21.43 9.66
N GLY A 180 9.28 -21.80 10.05
CA GLY A 180 8.55 -22.90 9.45
C GLY A 180 7.90 -22.51 8.12
N TYR A 181 7.75 -23.48 7.23
CA TYR A 181 7.05 -23.34 5.96
C TYR A 181 5.74 -24.18 6.02
N ILE A 182 4.64 -23.54 5.62
CA ILE A 182 3.32 -24.19 5.52
C ILE A 182 2.91 -24.15 4.05
N ASP A 183 2.62 -25.29 3.48
CA ASP A 183 2.06 -25.41 2.13
C ASP A 183 0.62 -25.96 2.21
N VAL A 184 -0.26 -25.43 1.39
CA VAL A 184 -1.66 -25.83 1.29
C VAL A 184 -1.86 -26.43 -0.11
N VAL A 185 -2.12 -27.74 -0.17
CA VAL A 185 -2.27 -28.51 -1.40
C VAL A 185 -3.74 -28.71 -1.74
#